data_b243db261295b8120e7348908d22b681
#
_entry.id   b243db261295b8120e7348908d22b681
#
_cell.length_a   1.000
_cell.length_b   1.000
_cell.length_c   1.000
_cell.angle_alpha   90.00
_cell.angle_beta   90.00
_cell.angle_gamma   90.00
#
_symmetry.space_group_name_H-M   'P 1'
#
loop_
_entity.id
_entity.type
_entity.pdbx_description
1 polymer ?
#
loop_
_entity_poly.entity_id
_entity_poly.type
_entity_poly.pdbx_seq_one_letter_code
_entity_poly.pdbx_strand_id
1 'polypeptide(L)'
;MKVLVIGGGASGLTAALTASEDPHSDVHLAERQARVARKLLATGNGRCNLTNRDMDLSHYHGTAPQFCLPALEAFGVEQTLAWFRSMGLLTVTEPGGR
;
A
#
# COMPACT_ATOMS: atom_id res chain seq x y z
N MET A 1 -19.54 -11.20 6.23
CA MET A 1 -19.90 -9.96 5.50
C MET A 1 -19.43 -10.08 4.06
N LYS A 2 -20.19 -9.57 3.11
CA LYS A 2 -19.72 -9.51 1.71
C LYS A 2 -19.05 -8.17 1.45
N VAL A 3 -17.81 -8.22 0.95
CA VAL A 3 -16.99 -7.05 0.63
C VAL A 3 -16.63 -7.06 -0.84
N LEU A 4 -16.92 -5.99 -1.55
CA LEU A 4 -16.49 -5.81 -2.94
C LEU A 4 -15.50 -4.63 -3.01
N VAL A 5 -14.29 -4.92 -3.45
CA VAL A 5 -13.25 -3.91 -3.69
C VAL A 5 -13.19 -3.62 -5.19
N ILE A 6 -13.27 -2.37 -5.56
CA ILE A 6 -13.20 -1.92 -6.95
C ILE A 6 -11.79 -1.37 -7.24
N GLY A 7 -11.10 -2.00 -8.15
CA GLY A 7 -9.76 -1.64 -8.58
C GLY A 7 -8.66 -2.48 -7.92
N GLY A 8 -7.86 -3.16 -8.74
CA GLY A 8 -6.75 -4.02 -8.33
C GLY A 8 -5.39 -3.33 -8.34
N GLY A 9 -5.33 -2.06 -7.98
CA GLY A 9 -4.08 -1.34 -7.72
C GLY A 9 -3.57 -1.55 -6.29
N ALA A 10 -2.56 -0.80 -5.87
CA ALA A 10 -1.94 -0.94 -4.55
C ALA A 10 -2.96 -0.82 -3.42
N SER A 11 -3.79 0.22 -3.43
CA SER A 11 -4.78 0.46 -2.37
C SER A 11 -5.89 -0.61 -2.36
N GLY A 12 -6.38 -1.00 -3.53
CA GLY A 12 -7.42 -2.02 -3.62
C GLY A 12 -6.94 -3.40 -3.18
N LEU A 13 -5.74 -3.79 -3.57
CA LEU A 13 -5.13 -5.04 -3.12
C LEU A 13 -4.91 -5.06 -1.61
N THR A 14 -4.40 -3.96 -1.04
CA THR A 14 -4.22 -3.82 0.41
C THR A 14 -5.55 -3.92 1.14
N ALA A 15 -6.57 -3.20 0.66
CA ALA A 15 -7.91 -3.24 1.25
C ALA A 15 -8.52 -4.65 1.19
N ALA A 16 -8.40 -5.34 0.06
CA ALA A 16 -8.92 -6.70 -0.10
C ALA A 16 -8.20 -7.69 0.82
N LEU A 17 -6.87 -7.61 0.92
CA LEU A 17 -6.09 -8.47 1.81
C LEU A 17 -6.48 -8.23 3.27
N THR A 18 -6.54 -6.98 3.70
CA THR A 18 -6.93 -6.65 5.08
C THR A 18 -8.36 -7.10 5.40
N ALA A 19 -9.29 -6.90 4.48
CA ALA A 19 -10.67 -7.38 4.67
C ALA A 19 -10.75 -8.91 4.75
N SER A 20 -9.87 -9.64 4.06
CA SER A 20 -9.84 -11.09 4.07
C SER A 20 -9.20 -11.71 5.32
N GLU A 21 -8.61 -10.91 6.19
CA GLU A 21 -8.13 -11.36 7.51
C GLU A 21 -9.28 -11.77 8.44
N ASP A 22 -10.48 -11.23 8.23
CA ASP A 22 -11.70 -11.69 8.90
C ASP A 22 -12.22 -12.97 8.23
N PRO A 23 -12.20 -14.14 8.93
CA PRO A 23 -12.64 -15.40 8.35
C PRO A 23 -14.14 -15.45 8.01
N HIS A 24 -14.93 -14.50 8.49
CA HIS A 24 -16.36 -14.35 8.19
C HIS A 24 -16.64 -13.41 7.01
N SER A 25 -15.61 -12.84 6.40
CA SER A 25 -15.73 -11.97 5.25
C SER A 25 -15.53 -12.72 3.94
N ASP A 26 -16.48 -12.56 3.03
CA ASP A 26 -16.43 -13.02 1.64
C ASP A 26 -15.98 -11.84 0.77
N VAL A 27 -14.71 -11.82 0.38
CA VAL A 27 -14.07 -10.67 -0.26
C VAL A 27 -13.86 -10.91 -1.74
N HIS A 28 -14.39 -10.01 -2.54
CA HIS A 28 -14.22 -9.99 -3.99
C HIS A 28 -13.51 -8.73 -4.43
N LEU A 29 -12.60 -8.85 -5.39
CA LEU A 29 -11.92 -7.72 -6.01
C LEU A 29 -12.25 -7.69 -7.50
N ALA A 30 -12.77 -6.56 -7.97
CA ALA A 30 -13.06 -6.33 -9.39
C ALA A 30 -11.99 -5.41 -10.00
N GLU A 31 -11.34 -5.89 -11.05
CA GLU A 31 -10.34 -5.13 -11.81
C GLU A 31 -10.75 -5.03 -13.28
N ARG A 32 -10.69 -3.82 -13.82
CA ARG A 32 -11.04 -3.55 -15.22
C ARG A 32 -10.00 -4.11 -16.21
N GLN A 33 -8.74 -4.11 -15.82
CA GLN A 33 -7.64 -4.60 -16.66
C GLN A 33 -7.56 -6.13 -16.65
N ALA A 34 -6.84 -6.71 -17.59
CA ALA A 34 -6.66 -8.15 -17.70
C ALA A 34 -5.96 -8.78 -16.48
N ARG A 35 -5.24 -8.00 -15.69
CA ARG A 35 -4.59 -8.43 -14.45
C ARG A 35 -4.49 -7.31 -13.44
N VAL A 36 -4.42 -7.67 -12.17
CA VAL A 36 -4.19 -6.75 -11.04
C VAL A 36 -2.74 -6.24 -11.01
N ALA A 37 -2.49 -5.21 -10.22
CA ALA A 37 -1.17 -4.65 -9.94
C ALA A 37 -0.39 -4.14 -11.16
N ARG A 38 -1.05 -3.87 -12.27
CA ARG A 38 -0.38 -3.50 -13.52
C ARG A 38 0.53 -2.27 -13.38
N LYS A 39 0.06 -1.23 -12.67
CA LYS A 39 0.85 -0.02 -12.41
C LYS A 39 2.03 -0.30 -11.48
N LEU A 40 1.83 -1.11 -10.45
CA LEU A 40 2.91 -1.52 -9.53
C LEU A 40 4.04 -2.24 -10.28
N LEU A 41 3.69 -3.15 -11.18
CA LEU A 41 4.65 -3.91 -11.98
C LEU A 41 5.40 -3.04 -12.98
N ALA A 42 4.83 -1.89 -13.39
CA ALA A 42 5.43 -0.96 -14.33
C ALA A 42 6.31 0.10 -13.67
N THR A 43 6.23 0.29 -12.36
CA THR A 43 6.96 1.33 -11.61
C THR A 43 8.26 0.81 -11.00
N GLY A 44 9.13 1.73 -10.57
CA GLY A 44 10.33 1.40 -9.82
C GLY A 44 11.48 0.80 -10.63
N ASN A 45 11.44 0.89 -11.95
CA ASN A 45 12.50 0.39 -12.85
C ASN A 45 12.95 -1.04 -12.50
N GLY A 46 11.99 -1.96 -12.33
CA GLY A 46 12.22 -3.35 -11.91
C GLY A 46 12.28 -3.55 -10.38
N ARG A 47 12.14 -2.47 -9.62
CA ARG A 47 12.06 -2.50 -8.14
C ARG A 47 10.87 -1.68 -7.69
N CYS A 48 10.05 -2.22 -6.79
CA CYS A 48 8.93 -1.49 -6.23
C CYS A 48 9.43 -0.49 -5.18
N ASN A 49 9.11 0.79 -5.33
CA ASN A 49 9.23 1.78 -4.26
C ASN A 49 8.08 1.56 -3.28
N LEU A 50 8.36 0.91 -2.16
CA LEU A 50 7.37 0.54 -1.18
C LEU A 50 7.01 1.71 -0.26
N THR A 51 8.03 2.33 0.32
CA THR A 51 7.91 3.47 1.24
C THR A 51 9.23 4.23 1.29
N ASN A 52 9.30 5.25 2.14
CA ASN A 52 10.53 5.99 2.40
C ASN A 52 10.67 6.21 3.90
N ARG A 53 11.88 6.02 4.45
CA ARG A 53 12.15 6.26 5.86
C ARG A 53 12.11 7.75 6.22
N ASP A 54 12.37 8.62 5.26
CA ASP A 54 12.18 10.07 5.40
C ASP A 54 10.73 10.44 5.06
N MET A 55 9.84 10.19 6.00
CA MET A 55 8.41 10.41 5.89
C MET A 55 8.01 11.70 6.62
N ASP A 56 8.54 12.83 6.15
CA ASP A 56 8.22 14.14 6.68
C ASP A 56 7.09 14.82 5.88
N LEU A 57 6.27 15.60 6.58
CA LEU A 57 5.14 16.30 5.98
C LEU A 57 5.56 17.29 4.87
N SER A 58 6.79 17.77 4.91
CA SER A 58 7.34 18.66 3.88
C SER A 58 7.42 18.03 2.48
N HIS A 59 7.38 16.69 2.40
CA HIS A 59 7.34 15.95 1.12
C HIS A 59 5.95 15.89 0.51
N TYR A 60 4.92 16.33 1.22
CA TYR A 60 3.54 16.33 0.75
C TYR A 60 3.13 17.72 0.31
N HIS A 61 2.59 17.85 -0.89
CA HIS A 61 2.25 19.12 -1.51
C HIS A 61 0.75 19.21 -1.78
N GLY A 62 0.24 20.42 -1.75
CA GLY A 62 -1.17 20.71 -1.99
C GLY A 62 -1.72 21.76 -1.05
N THR A 63 -3.02 21.97 -1.05
CA THR A 63 -3.69 22.97 -0.20
C THR A 63 -3.82 22.53 1.25
N ALA A 64 -3.77 21.21 1.52
CA ALA A 64 -3.95 20.65 2.86
C ALA A 64 -3.06 19.40 3.07
N PRO A 65 -1.71 19.54 3.06
CA PRO A 65 -0.81 18.40 3.20
C PRO A 65 -0.99 17.64 4.52
N GLN A 66 -1.40 18.33 5.59
CA GLN A 66 -1.70 17.72 6.89
C GLN A 66 -2.87 16.71 6.87
N PHE A 67 -3.64 16.66 5.80
CA PHE A 67 -4.74 15.68 5.65
C PHE A 67 -4.26 14.23 5.73
N CYS A 68 -3.00 13.96 5.34
CA CYS A 68 -2.44 12.61 5.39
C CYS A 68 -1.96 12.18 6.79
N LEU A 69 -1.78 13.10 7.73
CA LEU A 69 -1.20 12.82 9.06
C LEU A 69 -1.92 11.69 9.81
N PRO A 70 -3.25 11.69 9.96
CA PRO A 70 -3.92 10.62 10.70
C PRO A 70 -3.64 9.22 10.13
N ALA A 71 -3.56 9.11 8.81
CA ALA A 71 -3.24 7.84 8.15
C ALA A 71 -1.78 7.42 8.39
N LEU A 72 -0.84 8.36 8.29
CA LEU A 72 0.58 8.09 8.52
C LEU A 72 0.89 7.78 9.99
N GLU A 73 0.18 8.39 10.92
CA GLU A 73 0.30 8.08 12.36
C GLU A 73 -0.27 6.71 12.69
N ALA A 74 -1.40 6.35 12.10
CA ALA A 74 -2.04 5.05 12.29
C ALA A 74 -1.26 3.91 11.63
N PHE A 75 -0.69 4.15 10.45
CA PHE A 75 0.04 3.15 9.67
C PHE A 75 1.24 3.80 8.97
N GLY A 76 2.34 3.91 9.69
CA GLY A 76 3.57 4.56 9.23
C GLY A 76 4.54 3.60 8.55
N VAL A 77 5.80 4.03 8.45
CA VAL A 77 6.86 3.28 7.74
C VAL A 77 7.10 1.92 8.38
N GLU A 78 7.25 1.85 9.70
CA GLU A 78 7.57 0.59 10.39
C GLU A 78 6.41 -0.40 10.31
N GLN A 79 5.17 0.06 10.43
CA GLN A 79 3.98 -0.78 10.25
C GLN A 79 3.88 -1.30 8.82
N THR A 80 4.16 -0.45 7.83
CA THR A 80 4.18 -0.84 6.42
C THR A 80 5.21 -1.93 6.16
N LEU A 81 6.45 -1.75 6.62
CA LEU A 81 7.53 -2.73 6.45
C LEU A 81 7.20 -4.05 7.17
N ALA A 82 6.66 -3.98 8.39
CA ALA A 82 6.26 -5.16 9.15
C ALA A 82 5.15 -5.94 8.46
N TRP A 83 4.15 -5.24 7.92
CA TRP A 83 3.04 -5.86 7.20
C TRP A 83 3.50 -6.61 5.95
N PHE A 84 4.33 -5.99 5.12
CA PHE A 84 4.89 -6.67 3.95
C PHE A 84 5.82 -7.82 4.31
N ARG A 85 6.61 -7.68 5.39
CA ARG A 85 7.47 -8.75 5.89
C ARG A 85 6.66 -9.96 6.35
N SER A 86 5.49 -9.74 6.96
CA SER A 86 4.59 -10.82 7.36
C SER A 86 4.07 -11.66 6.19
N MET A 87 4.04 -11.07 5.00
CA MET A 87 3.71 -11.75 3.73
C MET A 87 4.93 -12.35 3.01
N GLY A 88 6.13 -12.29 3.62
CA GLY A 88 7.35 -12.84 3.06
C GLY A 88 8.14 -11.88 2.14
N LEU A 89 7.77 -10.59 2.05
CA LEU A 89 8.50 -9.62 1.25
C LEU A 89 9.75 -9.13 2.02
N LEU A 90 10.91 -9.28 1.40
CA LEU A 90 12.15 -8.69 1.90
C LEU A 90 12.37 -7.34 1.22
N THR A 91 12.75 -6.34 2.02
CA THR A 91 12.99 -4.98 1.56
C THR A 91 14.43 -4.56 1.80
N VAL A 92 14.93 -3.65 0.99
CA VAL A 92 16.23 -3.01 1.13
C VAL A 92 16.00 -1.50 1.22
N THR A 93 16.70 -0.85 2.13
CA THR A 93 16.72 0.62 2.20
C THR A 93 17.87 1.14 1.35
N GLU A 94 17.55 1.93 0.34
CA GLU A 94 18.54 2.57 -0.52
C GLU A 94 18.97 3.95 0.05
N PRO A 95 20.08 4.54 -0.45
CA PRO A 95 20.45 5.91 -0.11
C PRO A 95 19.28 6.87 -0.37
N GLY A 96 19.02 7.80 0.58
CA GLY A 96 17.86 8.67 0.54
C GLY A 96 16.59 8.09 1.16
N GLY A 97 16.67 6.91 1.80
CA GLY A 97 15.58 6.31 2.60
C GLY A 97 14.56 5.51 1.82
N ARG A 98 14.71 5.33 0.52
CA ARG A 98 13.79 4.54 -0.32
C ARG A 98 13.89 3.04 -0.05
#